data_375e73bcdfef71f21166b2b3990933ca
#
_entry.id   375e73bcdfef71f21166b2b3990933ca
#
_cell.length_a   1.000
_cell.length_b   1.000
_cell.length_c   1.000
_cell.angle_alpha   90.00
_cell.angle_beta   90.00
_cell.angle_gamma   90.00
#
_symmetry.space_group_name_H-M   'P 1'
#
loop_
_entity.id
_entity.type
_entity.pdbx_description
1 polymer ?
#
loop_
_entity_poly.entity_id
_entity_poly.type
_entity_poly.pdbx_seq_one_letter_code
_entity_poly.pdbx_strand_id
1 'polypeptide(L)'
;NGRSRGLGDVYKRQVEAGTALIAATPVSDTIKRVGSDGVICETPDRSELWAAQTPQGFAVDQLRRGHAEAVAQGWTVTDDASLYERLGWPVQVLDAGPANIKVTTPFDLTVAEAVLALRSAG
;
A
#
# COMPACT_ATOMS: atom_id res chain seq x y z
N ASN A 1 13.05 -19.21 0.14
CA ASN A 1 13.98 -18.34 -0.53
C ASN A 1 13.46 -17.79 -1.85
N GLY A 2 13.07 -18.68 -2.77
CA GLY A 2 12.59 -18.28 -4.09
C GLY A 2 11.35 -17.40 -4.05
N ARG A 3 10.46 -17.63 -3.10
CA ARG A 3 9.23 -16.86 -2.97
C ARG A 3 9.49 -15.40 -2.60
N SER A 4 10.38 -15.15 -1.63
CA SER A 4 10.74 -13.79 -1.24
C SER A 4 11.41 -13.05 -2.39
N ARG A 5 12.34 -13.72 -3.06
CA ARG A 5 12.97 -13.18 -4.26
C ARG A 5 11.98 -12.95 -5.37
N GLY A 6 11.06 -13.92 -5.62
CA GLY A 6 10.06 -13.82 -6.65
C GLY A 6 9.21 -12.58 -6.49
N LEU A 7 8.74 -12.31 -5.27
CA LEU A 7 7.92 -11.13 -5.00
C LEU A 7 8.71 -9.85 -5.21
N GLY A 8 9.93 -9.77 -4.67
CA GLY A 8 10.78 -8.59 -4.84
C GLY A 8 11.15 -8.34 -6.29
N ASP A 9 11.47 -9.41 -7.04
CA ASP A 9 11.82 -9.30 -8.46
C ASP A 9 10.62 -8.85 -9.30
N VAL A 10 9.44 -9.40 -9.05
CA VAL A 10 8.22 -9.00 -9.75
C VAL A 10 7.93 -7.52 -9.49
N TYR A 11 8.02 -7.10 -8.25
CA TYR A 11 7.79 -5.71 -7.85
C TYR A 11 8.76 -4.78 -8.58
N LYS A 12 10.04 -5.09 -8.51
CA LYS A 12 11.09 -4.28 -9.14
C LYS A 12 10.89 -4.16 -10.65
N ARG A 13 10.60 -5.28 -11.33
CA ARG A 13 10.40 -5.27 -12.77
C ARG A 13 9.19 -4.44 -13.18
N GLN A 14 8.10 -4.53 -12.42
CA GLN A 14 6.89 -3.76 -12.72
C GLN A 14 7.15 -2.26 -12.56
N VAL A 15 7.85 -1.86 -11.50
CA VAL A 15 8.20 -0.45 -11.29
C VAL A 15 9.16 0.05 -12.38
N GLU A 16 10.16 -0.74 -12.74
CA GLU A 16 11.09 -0.38 -13.81
C GLU A 16 10.40 -0.27 -15.17
N ALA A 17 9.34 -1.05 -15.38
CA ALA A 17 8.52 -0.95 -16.59
C ALA A 17 7.55 0.24 -16.58
N GLY A 18 7.56 1.05 -15.52
CA GLY A 18 6.72 2.24 -15.43
C GLY A 18 5.38 2.03 -14.75
N THR A 19 5.13 0.86 -14.18
CA THR A 19 3.90 0.59 -13.46
C THR A 19 3.98 1.15 -12.05
N ALA A 20 3.04 2.03 -11.68
CA ALA A 20 2.89 2.47 -10.29
C ALA A 20 2.25 1.34 -9.49
N LEU A 21 2.82 1.02 -8.34
CA LEU A 21 2.48 -0.20 -7.63
C LEU A 21 2.61 -0.01 -6.13
N ILE A 22 1.61 -0.47 -5.38
CA ILE A 22 1.71 -0.52 -3.92
C ILE A 22 1.46 -1.95 -3.44
N ALA A 23 2.19 -2.34 -2.41
CA ALA A 23 1.88 -3.56 -1.68
C ALA A 23 0.61 -3.33 -0.85
N ALA A 24 -0.28 -4.31 -0.81
CA ALA A 24 -1.51 -4.21 -0.06
C ALA A 24 -2.01 -5.61 0.30
N THR A 25 -2.94 -5.67 1.23
CA THR A 25 -3.59 -6.93 1.58
C THR A 25 -5.10 -6.72 1.64
N PRO A 26 -5.90 -7.70 1.22
CA PRO A 26 -7.36 -7.59 1.33
C PRO A 26 -7.79 -7.40 2.78
N VAL A 27 -8.78 -6.53 3.00
CA VAL A 27 -9.32 -6.31 4.35
C VAL A 27 -10.15 -7.52 4.77
N SER A 28 -9.82 -8.08 5.92
CA SER A 28 -10.56 -9.22 6.49
C SER A 28 -11.63 -8.82 7.49
N ASP A 29 -11.50 -7.63 8.09
CA ASP A 29 -12.45 -7.12 9.08
C ASP A 29 -13.62 -6.43 8.39
N THR A 30 -14.77 -6.42 9.06
CA THR A 30 -15.89 -5.60 8.62
C THR A 30 -15.58 -4.13 8.88
N ILE A 31 -15.66 -3.32 7.83
CA ILE A 31 -15.36 -1.88 7.93
C ILE A 31 -16.67 -1.12 8.02
N LYS A 32 -16.71 -0.13 8.91
CA LYS A 32 -17.84 0.77 9.07
C LYS A 32 -17.39 2.18 8.77
N ARG A 33 -18.14 2.88 7.93
CA ARG A 33 -17.96 4.33 7.77
C ARG A 33 -18.82 5.01 8.81
N VAL A 34 -18.22 5.91 9.59
CA VAL A 34 -18.85 6.53 10.76
C VAL A 34 -18.86 8.05 10.58
N GLY A 35 -19.99 8.68 10.88
CA GLY A 35 -20.10 10.12 10.86
C GLY A 35 -19.45 10.77 12.08
N SER A 36 -19.32 12.09 12.05
CA SER A 36 -18.71 12.86 13.14
C SER A 36 -19.47 12.75 14.46
N ASP A 37 -20.73 12.35 14.41
CA ASP A 37 -21.59 12.11 15.56
C ASP A 37 -21.47 10.71 16.16
N GLY A 38 -20.60 9.87 15.59
CA GLY A 38 -20.39 8.51 16.04
C GLY A 38 -21.41 7.51 15.51
N VAL A 39 -22.29 7.92 14.61
CA VAL A 39 -23.30 7.03 14.03
C VAL A 39 -22.78 6.38 12.76
N ILE A 40 -22.99 5.07 12.64
CA ILE A 40 -22.58 4.32 11.45
C ILE A 40 -23.41 4.77 10.25
N CYS A 41 -22.73 5.18 9.17
CA CYS A 41 -23.36 5.62 7.92
C CYS A 41 -23.57 4.47 6.95
N GLU A 42 -22.58 3.60 6.82
CA GLU A 42 -22.64 2.48 5.89
C GLU A 42 -21.59 1.42 6.24
N THR A 43 -21.76 0.25 5.65
CA THR A 43 -20.78 -0.82 5.68
C THR A 43 -20.30 -1.04 4.26
N PRO A 44 -19.10 -0.56 3.88
CA PRO A 44 -18.57 -0.75 2.53
C PRO A 44 -18.40 -2.25 2.20
N ASP A 45 -18.49 -2.57 0.91
CA ASP A 45 -18.23 -3.91 0.43
C ASP A 45 -16.74 -4.23 0.63
N ARG A 46 -16.46 -5.15 1.54
CA ARG A 46 -15.11 -5.53 1.93
C ARG A 46 -14.29 -6.12 0.78
N SER A 47 -14.96 -6.72 -0.22
CA SER A 47 -14.26 -7.31 -1.36
C SER A 47 -13.52 -6.27 -2.20
N GLU A 48 -13.88 -4.99 -2.08
CA GLU A 48 -13.24 -3.89 -2.80
C GLU A 48 -12.24 -3.13 -1.94
N LEU A 49 -12.04 -3.54 -0.68
CA LEU A 49 -11.19 -2.83 0.26
C LEU A 49 -9.87 -3.55 0.48
N TRP A 50 -8.79 -2.81 0.33
CA TRP A 50 -7.43 -3.29 0.53
C TRP A 50 -6.71 -2.36 1.50
N ALA A 51 -5.96 -2.94 2.42
CA ALA A 51 -5.12 -2.17 3.34
C ALA A 51 -3.77 -1.92 2.67
N ALA A 52 -3.47 -0.65 2.42
CA ALA A 52 -2.22 -0.26 1.79
C ALA A 52 -1.04 -0.50 2.73
N GLN A 53 0.05 -0.99 2.17
CA GLN A 53 1.27 -1.31 2.90
C GLN A 53 2.47 -0.79 2.13
N THR A 54 3.65 -1.10 2.61
CA THR A 54 4.90 -0.87 1.91
C THR A 54 5.50 -2.20 1.48
N PRO A 55 6.32 -2.22 0.42
CA PRO A 55 6.83 -1.08 -0.34
C PRO A 55 5.80 -0.49 -1.31
N GLN A 56 6.06 0.76 -1.72
CA GLN A 56 5.31 1.45 -2.76
C GLN A 56 6.32 1.91 -3.80
N GLY A 57 6.02 1.68 -5.08
CA GLY A 57 6.97 1.94 -6.15
C GLY A 57 6.38 2.76 -7.28
N PHE A 58 7.14 3.74 -7.74
CA PHE A 58 6.73 4.67 -8.79
C PHE A 58 7.93 5.00 -9.67
N ALA A 59 7.69 5.18 -10.98
CA ALA A 59 8.72 5.66 -11.88
C ALA A 59 9.11 7.09 -11.48
N VAL A 60 10.42 7.34 -11.33
CA VAL A 60 10.93 8.60 -10.78
C VAL A 60 10.45 9.82 -11.57
N ASP A 61 10.55 9.75 -12.89
CA ASP A 61 10.17 10.88 -13.74
C ASP A 61 8.67 11.20 -13.63
N GLN A 62 7.84 10.18 -13.61
CA GLN A 62 6.40 10.36 -13.47
C GLN A 62 6.06 10.92 -12.08
N LEU A 63 6.70 10.40 -11.03
CA LEU A 63 6.50 10.88 -9.67
C LEU A 63 6.88 12.35 -9.54
N ARG A 64 8.01 12.75 -10.12
CA ARG A 64 8.45 14.16 -10.13
C ARG A 64 7.45 15.07 -10.83
N ARG A 65 6.94 14.64 -11.99
CA ARG A 65 5.91 15.41 -12.72
C ARG A 65 4.64 15.54 -11.89
N GLY A 66 4.25 14.48 -11.21
CA GLY A 66 3.07 14.50 -10.34
C GLY A 66 3.21 15.49 -9.19
N HIS A 67 4.34 15.50 -8.52
CA HIS A 67 4.60 16.44 -7.44
C HIS A 67 4.67 17.88 -7.93
N ALA A 68 5.24 18.12 -9.09
CA ALA A 68 5.28 19.46 -9.70
C ALA A 68 3.85 19.95 -9.98
N GLU A 69 2.98 19.08 -10.49
CA GLU A 69 1.60 19.43 -10.74
C GLU A 69 0.86 19.73 -9.44
N ALA A 70 1.09 18.95 -8.39
CA ALA A 70 0.47 19.18 -7.08
C ALA A 70 0.85 20.57 -6.54
N VAL A 71 2.11 20.94 -6.66
CA VAL A 71 2.59 22.28 -6.25
C VAL A 71 1.91 23.36 -7.08
N ALA A 72 1.85 23.19 -8.39
CA ALA A 72 1.23 24.17 -9.29
C ALA A 72 -0.26 24.37 -9.01
N GLN A 73 -0.95 23.30 -8.62
CA GLN A 73 -2.38 23.34 -8.32
C GLN A 73 -2.69 23.68 -6.86
N GLY A 74 -1.68 23.72 -5.99
CA GLY A 74 -1.88 23.95 -4.56
C GLY A 74 -2.52 22.80 -3.81
N TRP A 75 -2.33 21.57 -4.29
CA TRP A 75 -2.90 20.38 -3.65
C TRP A 75 -2.11 19.96 -2.42
N THR A 76 -2.83 19.57 -1.37
CA THR A 76 -2.25 18.85 -0.25
C THR A 76 -2.40 17.36 -0.50
N VAL A 77 -1.29 16.64 -0.51
CA VAL A 77 -1.25 15.22 -0.84
C VAL A 77 -0.75 14.43 0.36
N THR A 78 -1.46 13.39 0.76
CA THR A 78 -1.11 12.59 1.94
C THR A 78 -0.10 11.48 1.63
N ASP A 79 -0.15 10.92 0.41
CA ASP A 79 0.82 9.94 -0.05
C ASP A 79 0.91 9.98 -1.58
N ASP A 80 1.92 9.29 -2.13
CA ASP A 80 2.18 9.30 -3.57
C ASP A 80 1.08 8.60 -4.36
N ALA A 81 0.49 7.53 -3.81
CA ALA A 81 -0.63 6.85 -4.47
C ALA A 81 -1.85 7.75 -4.58
N SER A 82 -2.16 8.51 -3.54
CA SER A 82 -3.26 9.49 -3.58
C SER A 82 -3.02 10.58 -4.62
N LEU A 83 -1.76 10.99 -4.79
CA LEU A 83 -1.39 11.94 -5.84
C LEU A 83 -1.71 11.37 -7.23
N TYR A 84 -1.34 10.12 -7.48
CA TYR A 84 -1.62 9.45 -8.76
C TYR A 84 -3.11 9.33 -9.01
N GLU A 85 -3.87 8.96 -7.98
CA GLU A 85 -5.33 8.87 -8.07
C GLU A 85 -5.93 10.20 -8.49
N ARG A 86 -5.48 11.29 -7.89
CA ARG A 86 -5.97 12.64 -8.19
C ARG A 86 -5.65 13.07 -9.62
N LEU A 87 -4.52 12.62 -10.14
CA LEU A 87 -4.10 12.91 -11.52
C LEU A 87 -4.76 11.98 -12.54
N GLY A 88 -5.47 10.96 -12.10
CA GLY A 88 -6.06 9.95 -12.99
C GLY A 88 -5.04 8.95 -13.49
N TRP A 89 -3.89 8.83 -12.85
CA TRP A 89 -2.86 7.87 -13.20
C TRP A 89 -3.09 6.56 -12.44
N PRO A 90 -3.10 5.41 -13.12
CA PRO A 90 -3.41 4.14 -12.47
C PRO A 90 -2.31 3.71 -11.50
N VAL A 91 -2.73 3.16 -10.36
CA VAL A 91 -1.85 2.51 -9.39
C VAL A 91 -2.40 1.11 -9.15
N GLN A 92 -1.57 0.11 -9.33
CA GLN A 92 -1.98 -1.27 -9.09
C GLN A 92 -1.58 -1.73 -7.70
N VAL A 93 -2.37 -2.63 -7.12
CA VAL A 93 -2.01 -3.28 -5.86
C VAL A 93 -1.34 -4.62 -6.16
N LEU A 94 -0.31 -4.92 -5.36
CA LEU A 94 0.32 -6.23 -5.34
C LEU A 94 -0.02 -6.87 -3.99
N ASP A 95 -0.66 -8.03 -4.02
CA ASP A 95 -0.99 -8.75 -2.78
C ASP A 95 0.29 -9.24 -2.14
N ALA A 96 0.67 -8.59 -1.04
CA ALA A 96 1.89 -8.90 -0.31
C ALA A 96 1.68 -9.96 0.78
N GLY A 97 0.45 -10.39 0.98
CA GLY A 97 0.10 -11.36 1.99
C GLY A 97 0.02 -10.77 3.39
N PRO A 98 -0.55 -11.54 4.34
CA PRO A 98 -0.79 -11.03 5.70
C PRO A 98 0.46 -10.86 6.54
N ALA A 99 1.60 -11.43 6.12
CA ALA A 99 2.86 -11.34 6.86
C ALA A 99 3.62 -10.04 6.61
N ASN A 100 3.17 -9.22 5.67
CA ASN A 100 3.78 -7.93 5.37
C ASN A 100 3.16 -6.87 6.27
N ILE A 101 3.64 -6.76 7.49
CA ILE A 101 3.09 -5.85 8.48
C ILE A 101 3.91 -4.55 8.56
N LYS A 102 3.22 -3.47 8.94
CA LYS A 102 3.86 -2.19 9.18
C LYS A 102 4.31 -2.13 10.63
N VAL A 103 5.59 -1.87 10.87
CA VAL A 103 6.17 -1.79 12.21
C VAL A 103 6.04 -0.36 12.71
N THR A 104 5.04 -0.10 13.56
CA THR A 104 4.77 1.23 14.12
C THR A 104 4.70 1.24 15.64
N THR A 105 4.57 0.08 16.28
CA THR A 105 4.48 -0.05 17.74
C THR A 105 5.44 -1.15 18.21
N PRO A 106 5.79 -1.19 19.53
CA PRO A 106 6.56 -2.31 20.06
C PRO A 106 5.91 -3.67 19.83
N PHE A 107 4.58 -3.73 19.86
CA PHE A 107 3.86 -4.95 19.57
C PHE A 107 4.07 -5.39 18.11
N ASP A 108 3.99 -4.45 17.16
CA ASP A 108 4.23 -4.73 15.74
C ASP A 108 5.64 -5.27 15.52
N LEU A 109 6.62 -4.73 16.22
CA LEU A 109 8.00 -5.23 16.15
C LEU A 109 8.09 -6.68 16.61
N THR A 110 7.42 -7.04 17.69
CA THR A 110 7.37 -8.40 18.20
C THR A 110 6.75 -9.35 17.16
N VAL A 111 5.66 -8.94 16.53
CA VAL A 111 5.01 -9.73 15.48
C VAL A 111 5.94 -9.88 14.27
N ALA A 112 6.61 -8.80 13.86
CA ALA A 112 7.56 -8.84 12.75
C ALA A 112 8.71 -9.80 13.02
N GLU A 113 9.26 -9.79 14.23
CA GLU A 113 10.31 -10.71 14.64
C GLU A 113 9.85 -12.16 14.58
N ALA A 114 8.62 -12.44 15.03
CA ALA A 114 8.05 -13.78 14.98
C ALA A 114 7.88 -14.25 13.53
N VAL A 115 7.41 -13.39 12.64
CA VAL A 115 7.26 -13.69 11.22
C VAL A 115 8.64 -13.98 10.60
N LEU A 116 9.65 -13.16 10.90
CA LEU A 116 11.01 -13.37 10.40
C LEU A 116 11.60 -14.69 10.92
N ALA A 117 11.36 -15.03 12.17
CA ALA A 117 11.80 -16.29 12.74
C ALA A 117 11.18 -17.49 12.02
N LEU A 118 9.89 -17.43 11.70
CA LEU A 118 9.21 -18.47 10.95
C LEU A 118 9.77 -18.61 9.54
N ARG A 119 10.06 -17.50 8.86
CA ARG A 119 10.67 -17.51 7.54
C ARG A 119 12.07 -18.08 7.56
N SER A 120 12.84 -17.78 8.61
CA SER A 120 14.20 -18.31 8.76
C SER A 120 14.20 -19.81 9.06
N ALA A 121 13.20 -20.30 9.79
CA ALA A 121 13.07 -21.72 10.12
C ALA A 121 12.54 -22.54 8.93
N GLY A 122 11.81 -21.92 8.04
CA GLY A 122 11.25 -22.58 6.88
C GLY A 122 12.16 -22.57 5.69
#